data_a8956b41d32402568152d7047137a4db
#
_entry.id   a8956b41d32402568152d7047137a4db
#
_cell.length_a   1.000
_cell.length_b   1.000
_cell.length_c   1.000
_cell.angle_alpha   90.00
_cell.angle_beta   90.00
_cell.angle_gamma   90.00
#
_symmetry.space_group_name_H-M   'P 1'
#
loop_
_entity.id
_entity.type
_entity.pdbx_description
1 polymer ?
#
loop_
_entity_poly.entity_id
_entity_poly.type
_entity_poly.pdbx_seq_one_letter_code
_entity_poly.pdbx_strand_id
1 'polypeptide(L)'
;MEPLPRAVWLLCSWFGISFRRRKRSNLRRAVELPGKPPFFCRENRAAIEVNIETDLGKVHIINTHLGLGWRERLVQAQLFTSAEWRAAIAGDTPLILLGDFNSLRGSRPYRTLSRHLRDVRELIQATGPIRTFPTRFPVLAVDHIFVNGAVQPLSLTVHRSALARIASDHFPLMAEFALSPHRCPE
;
A
#
# COMPACT_ATOMS: atom_id res chain seq x y z
N MET A 1 -4.12 19.90 23.98
CA MET A 1 -3.83 18.77 23.08
C MET A 1 -3.27 19.37 21.81
N GLU A 2 -1.95 19.33 21.63
CA GLU A 2 -1.33 19.82 20.39
C GLU A 2 -1.80 18.95 19.22
N PRO A 3 -2.13 19.56 18.06
CA PRO A 3 -2.50 18.81 16.89
C PRO A 3 -1.29 17.96 16.44
N LEU A 4 -1.52 16.65 16.25
CA LEU A 4 -0.53 15.74 15.71
C LEU A 4 0.06 16.32 14.43
N PRO A 5 1.39 16.30 14.24
CA PRO A 5 2.01 16.81 13.03
C PRO A 5 1.50 16.06 11.81
N ARG A 6 0.82 16.79 10.93
CA ARG A 6 0.21 16.29 9.70
C ARG A 6 1.28 16.16 8.62
N ALA A 7 1.36 15.15 7.96
CA ALA A 7 0.79 14.43 6.87
C ALA A 7 1.86 13.85 5.94
N VAL A 8 1.69 12.59 5.64
CA VAL A 8 2.31 11.95 4.49
C VAL A 8 1.18 11.63 3.52
N TRP A 9 1.24 12.14 2.28
CA TRP A 9 0.33 11.77 1.21
C TRP A 9 0.92 10.57 0.47
N LEU A 10 0.15 9.50 0.36
CA LEU A 10 0.50 8.38 -0.50
C LEU A 10 -0.50 8.25 -1.63
N LEU A 11 0.00 8.29 -2.86
CA LEU A 11 -0.75 7.89 -4.04
C LEU A 11 -0.44 6.42 -4.32
N CYS A 12 -1.46 5.58 -4.19
CA CYS A 12 -1.42 4.23 -4.70
C CYS A 12 -2.00 4.24 -6.12
N SER A 13 -1.15 4.27 -7.11
CA SER A 13 -1.44 3.95 -8.50
C SER A 13 -0.15 3.58 -9.21
N TRP A 14 -0.24 3.05 -10.42
CA TRP A 14 0.88 2.62 -11.26
C TRP A 14 2.08 3.57 -11.35
N PHE A 15 1.97 4.83 -10.94
CA PHE A 15 2.93 5.91 -11.25
C PHE A 15 3.56 6.65 -10.08
N GLY A 16 3.44 6.20 -8.84
CA GLY A 16 4.30 6.84 -7.88
C GLY A 16 3.77 7.05 -6.47
N ILE A 17 4.73 7.14 -5.60
CA ILE A 17 4.60 7.55 -4.22
C ILE A 17 4.97 9.03 -4.16
N SER A 18 4.04 9.91 -3.77
CA SER A 18 4.31 11.32 -3.56
C SER A 18 4.30 11.66 -2.08
N PHE A 19 5.31 12.40 -1.61
CA PHE A 19 5.43 12.83 -0.22
C PHE A 19 5.45 14.35 -0.13
N ARG A 20 4.67 14.86 0.80
CA ARG A 20 4.77 16.25 1.24
C ARG A 20 5.69 16.29 2.47
N ARG A 21 6.90 16.81 2.38
CA ARG A 21 7.96 16.85 3.41
C ARG A 21 8.80 15.56 3.51
N ARG A 22 9.47 15.20 2.43
CA ARG A 22 10.56 14.21 2.50
C ARG A 22 11.91 14.90 2.69
N LYS A 23 12.82 14.29 3.46
CA LYS A 23 14.23 14.68 3.49
C LYS A 23 15.04 13.88 2.49
N ARG A 24 14.87 12.56 2.50
CA ARG A 24 15.57 11.62 1.60
C ARG A 24 14.70 10.39 1.34
N SER A 25 14.92 9.74 0.21
CA SER A 25 14.36 8.42 -0.09
C SER A 25 15.48 7.53 -0.60
N ASN A 26 15.59 6.34 -0.05
CA ASN A 26 16.55 5.34 -0.46
C ASN A 26 15.80 4.08 -0.88
N LEU A 27 15.99 3.65 -2.13
CA LEU A 27 15.54 2.35 -2.59
C LEU A 27 16.31 1.28 -1.79
N ARG A 28 15.59 0.40 -1.10
CA ARG A 28 16.21 -0.72 -0.39
C ARG A 28 16.44 -1.88 -1.34
N ARG A 29 15.37 -2.30 -2.00
CA ARG A 29 15.43 -3.40 -2.97
C ARG A 29 14.23 -3.39 -3.91
N ALA A 30 14.38 -4.01 -5.06
CA ALA A 30 13.29 -4.51 -5.88
C ALA A 30 13.30 -6.05 -5.76
N VAL A 31 12.18 -6.63 -5.44
CA VAL A 31 12.02 -8.07 -5.24
C VAL A 31 11.08 -8.59 -6.32
N GLU A 32 11.57 -9.52 -7.14
CA GLU A 32 10.72 -10.23 -8.08
C GLU A 32 9.79 -11.16 -7.29
N LEU A 33 8.50 -11.08 -7.59
CA LEU A 33 7.51 -11.88 -6.89
C LEU A 33 7.41 -13.27 -7.52
N PRO A 34 7.28 -14.33 -6.69
CA PRO A 34 7.13 -15.68 -7.20
C PRO A 34 5.79 -15.84 -7.92
N GLY A 35 5.79 -16.66 -8.93
CA GLY A 35 4.58 -17.04 -9.66
C GLY A 35 4.89 -17.31 -11.12
N LYS A 36 4.08 -18.16 -11.73
CA LYS A 36 4.07 -18.31 -13.18
C LYS A 36 2.88 -17.48 -13.67
N PRO A 37 3.10 -16.45 -14.48
CA PRO A 37 2.00 -15.69 -15.06
C PRO A 37 1.10 -16.65 -15.88
N PRO A 38 -0.21 -16.45 -15.88
CA PRO A 38 -1.11 -17.20 -16.73
C PRO A 38 -0.68 -17.04 -18.19
N PHE A 39 -0.96 -18.03 -19.01
CA PHE A 39 -0.50 -18.14 -20.40
C PHE A 39 -0.73 -16.87 -21.26
N PHE A 40 -1.66 -16.02 -20.84
CA PHE A 40 -2.04 -14.78 -21.54
C PHE A 40 -1.36 -13.50 -20.99
N CYS A 41 -0.63 -13.57 -19.88
CA CYS A 41 0.00 -12.41 -19.28
C CYS A 41 1.41 -12.78 -18.79
N ARG A 42 2.44 -12.41 -19.57
CA ARG A 42 3.84 -12.73 -19.31
C ARG A 42 4.57 -11.66 -18.50
N GLU A 43 3.85 -10.84 -17.73
CA GLU A 43 4.50 -9.79 -16.95
C GLU A 43 5.05 -10.35 -15.64
N ASN A 44 6.34 -10.20 -15.43
CA ASN A 44 6.95 -10.45 -14.13
C ASN A 44 6.41 -9.43 -13.13
N ARG A 45 6.01 -9.90 -11.97
CA ARG A 45 5.52 -9.05 -10.88
C ARG A 45 6.66 -8.79 -9.90
N ALA A 46 6.67 -7.59 -9.35
CA ALA A 46 7.69 -7.17 -8.40
C ALA A 46 7.11 -6.36 -7.25
N ALA A 47 7.87 -6.29 -6.18
CA ALA A 47 7.67 -5.35 -5.09
C ALA A 47 8.87 -4.40 -5.01
N ILE A 48 8.59 -3.12 -4.84
CA ILE A 48 9.60 -2.09 -4.62
C ILE A 48 9.56 -1.70 -3.15
N GLU A 49 10.67 -1.84 -2.47
CA GLU A 49 10.85 -1.51 -1.06
C GLU A 49 11.68 -0.24 -0.92
N VAL A 50 11.13 0.77 -0.24
CA VAL A 50 11.74 2.08 -0.07
C VAL A 50 11.67 2.51 1.39
N ASN A 51 12.77 3.07 1.91
CA ASN A 51 12.76 3.82 3.14
C ASN A 51 12.67 5.31 2.83
N ILE A 52 11.79 5.99 3.53
CA ILE A 52 11.64 7.43 3.43
C ILE A 52 11.92 8.05 4.77
N GLU A 53 12.85 9.00 4.78
CA GLU A 53 13.15 9.81 5.94
C GLU A 53 12.28 11.07 5.90
N THR A 54 11.54 11.28 6.97
CA THR A 54 10.69 12.44 7.19
C THR A 54 11.13 13.20 8.43
N ASP A 55 10.57 14.39 8.66
CA ASP A 55 10.81 15.13 9.90
C ASP A 55 10.28 14.42 11.15
N LEU A 56 9.40 13.43 10.98
CA LEU A 56 8.76 12.66 12.04
C LEU A 56 9.39 11.28 12.25
N GLY A 57 10.40 10.94 11.46
CA GLY A 57 11.08 9.66 11.51
C GLY A 57 11.09 8.93 10.16
N LYS A 58 11.53 7.69 10.20
CA LYS A 58 11.67 6.82 9.05
C LYS A 58 10.37 6.04 8.79
N VAL A 59 9.96 5.97 7.54
CA VAL A 59 8.80 5.17 7.09
C VAL A 59 9.27 4.13 6.08
N HIS A 60 8.87 2.90 6.29
CA HIS A 60 9.13 1.80 5.38
C HIS A 60 7.93 1.59 4.46
N ILE A 61 8.14 1.65 3.17
CA ILE A 61 7.09 1.54 2.17
C ILE A 61 7.39 0.42 1.22
N ILE A 62 6.37 -0.38 0.94
CA ILE A 62 6.40 -1.45 -0.03
C ILE A 62 5.30 -1.18 -1.04
N ASN A 63 5.66 -1.01 -2.29
CA ASN A 63 4.73 -0.90 -3.40
C ASN A 63 4.77 -2.17 -4.24
N THR A 64 3.61 -2.73 -4.58
CA THR A 64 3.50 -3.97 -5.32
C THR A 64 2.34 -3.97 -6.31
N HIS A 65 2.44 -4.82 -7.33
CA HIS A 65 1.36 -5.17 -8.22
C HIS A 65 1.31 -6.70 -8.34
N LEU A 66 0.32 -7.33 -7.73
CA LEU A 66 0.17 -8.78 -7.73
C LEU A 66 -0.35 -9.32 -9.06
N GLY A 67 -0.09 -10.59 -9.32
CA GLY A 67 -0.51 -11.27 -10.53
C GLY A 67 -2.02 -11.40 -10.68
N LEU A 68 -2.47 -11.79 -11.88
CA LEU A 68 -3.89 -11.99 -12.19
C LEU A 68 -4.41 -13.37 -11.76
N GLY A 69 -3.54 -14.36 -11.64
CA GLY A 69 -3.89 -15.72 -11.21
C GLY A 69 -4.19 -15.79 -9.71
N TRP A 70 -5.28 -16.41 -9.27
CA TRP A 70 -5.63 -16.48 -7.85
C TRP A 70 -4.57 -17.24 -7.00
N ARG A 71 -3.97 -18.31 -7.55
CA ARG A 71 -2.89 -19.08 -6.90
C ARG A 71 -1.62 -18.26 -6.81
N GLU A 72 -1.28 -17.56 -7.88
CA GLU A 72 -0.14 -16.65 -7.95
C GLU A 72 -0.25 -15.56 -6.88
N ARG A 73 -1.39 -14.84 -6.83
CA ARG A 73 -1.64 -13.84 -5.79
C ARG A 73 -1.53 -14.39 -4.37
N LEU A 74 -2.00 -15.62 -4.15
CA LEU A 74 -1.89 -16.24 -2.84
C LEU A 74 -0.44 -16.48 -2.43
N VAL A 75 0.38 -17.03 -3.34
CA VAL A 75 1.82 -17.24 -3.10
C VAL A 75 2.54 -15.91 -2.87
N GLN A 76 2.22 -14.90 -3.68
CA GLN A 76 2.78 -13.55 -3.54
C GLN A 76 2.38 -12.89 -2.20
N ALA A 77 1.13 -13.02 -1.79
CA ALA A 77 0.68 -12.53 -0.47
C ALA A 77 1.36 -13.29 0.69
N GLN A 78 1.60 -14.59 0.54
CA GLN A 78 2.34 -15.39 1.53
C GLN A 78 3.79 -14.94 1.67
N LEU A 79 4.43 -14.50 0.58
CA LEU A 79 5.78 -13.94 0.64
C LEU A 79 5.83 -12.75 1.60
N PHE A 80 4.90 -11.80 1.50
CA PHE A 80 4.84 -10.64 2.40
C PHE A 80 4.54 -11.00 3.87
N THR A 81 4.14 -12.23 4.14
CA THR A 81 3.93 -12.77 5.50
C THR A 81 5.02 -13.78 5.91
N SER A 82 6.09 -13.93 5.14
CA SER A 82 7.26 -14.76 5.48
C SER A 82 7.98 -14.24 6.73
N ALA A 83 8.86 -15.03 7.32
CA ALA A 83 9.58 -14.64 8.53
C ALA A 83 10.38 -13.33 8.35
N GLU A 84 11.01 -13.16 7.18
CA GLU A 84 11.77 -11.96 6.83
C GLU A 84 10.90 -10.70 6.83
N TRP A 85 9.74 -10.76 6.16
CA TRP A 85 8.80 -9.65 6.08
C TRP A 85 8.07 -9.40 7.41
N ARG A 86 7.78 -10.46 8.16
CA ARG A 86 7.18 -10.33 9.50
C ARG A 86 8.07 -9.59 10.49
N ALA A 87 9.38 -9.77 10.43
CA ALA A 87 10.30 -8.99 11.25
C ALA A 87 10.19 -7.49 10.95
N ALA A 88 10.05 -7.11 9.68
CA ALA A 88 9.80 -5.72 9.29
C ALA A 88 8.41 -5.21 9.72
N ILE A 89 7.38 -6.06 9.66
CA ILE A 89 6.01 -5.73 10.06
C ILE A 89 5.88 -5.56 11.58
N ALA A 90 6.51 -6.41 12.36
CA ALA A 90 6.43 -6.41 13.83
C ALA A 90 7.27 -5.31 14.48
N GLY A 91 8.14 -4.66 13.73
CA GLY A 91 8.97 -3.57 14.24
C GLY A 91 8.18 -2.28 14.51
N ASP A 92 8.75 -1.40 15.32
CA ASP A 92 8.18 -0.08 15.64
C ASP A 92 8.30 0.92 14.48
N THR A 93 9.03 0.57 13.43
CA THR A 93 9.13 1.41 12.24
C THR A 93 7.80 1.41 11.49
N PRO A 94 7.21 2.58 11.24
CA PRO A 94 6.01 2.70 10.42
C PRO A 94 6.18 1.99 9.08
N LEU A 95 5.29 1.02 8.79
CA LEU A 95 5.30 0.25 7.56
C LEU A 95 3.98 0.41 6.82
N ILE A 96 4.08 0.66 5.52
CA ILE A 96 2.95 0.81 4.61
C ILE A 96 3.18 -0.11 3.41
N LEU A 97 2.29 -1.09 3.22
CA LEU A 97 2.25 -1.95 2.04
C LEU A 97 1.07 -1.53 1.18
N LEU A 98 1.35 -1.12 -0.05
CA LEU A 98 0.32 -0.58 -0.94
C LEU A 98 0.48 -1.08 -2.39
N GLY A 99 -0.57 -0.94 -3.19
CA GLY A 99 -0.54 -1.28 -4.60
C GLY A 99 -1.83 -1.87 -5.14
N ASP A 100 -1.75 -2.40 -6.36
CA ASP A 100 -2.79 -3.22 -6.96
C ASP A 100 -2.57 -4.69 -6.56
N PHE A 101 -3.46 -5.18 -5.72
CA PHE A 101 -3.43 -6.56 -5.26
C PHE A 101 -4.24 -7.51 -6.16
N ASN A 102 -4.92 -6.99 -7.17
CA ASN A 102 -5.84 -7.76 -8.01
C ASN A 102 -6.81 -8.64 -7.20
N SER A 103 -7.10 -8.24 -5.97
CA SER A 103 -7.80 -9.04 -4.97
C SER A 103 -8.88 -8.23 -4.26
N LEU A 104 -10.08 -8.75 -4.19
CA LEU A 104 -11.16 -8.15 -3.42
C LEU A 104 -10.97 -8.41 -1.92
N ARG A 105 -11.57 -7.56 -1.09
CA ARG A 105 -11.69 -7.78 0.35
C ARG A 105 -12.31 -9.15 0.62
N GLY A 106 -11.80 -9.84 1.63
CA GLY A 106 -12.27 -11.18 1.99
C GLY A 106 -11.76 -12.32 1.10
N SER A 107 -11.05 -12.05 -0.01
CA SER A 107 -10.36 -13.08 -0.77
C SER A 107 -9.22 -13.72 0.04
N ARG A 108 -8.77 -14.92 -0.36
CA ARG A 108 -7.67 -15.59 0.35
C ARG A 108 -6.38 -14.76 0.40
N PRO A 109 -5.88 -14.16 -0.71
CA PRO A 109 -4.70 -13.28 -0.66
C PRO A 109 -4.89 -12.10 0.30
N TYR A 110 -6.04 -11.41 0.24
CA TYR A 110 -6.37 -10.32 1.15
C TYR A 110 -6.34 -10.77 2.62
N ARG A 111 -7.04 -11.87 2.95
CA ARG A 111 -7.05 -12.40 4.33
C ARG A 111 -5.68 -12.85 4.82
N THR A 112 -4.79 -13.31 3.93
CA THR A 112 -3.41 -13.64 4.29
C THR A 112 -2.67 -12.42 4.81
N LEU A 113 -2.79 -11.28 4.12
CA LEU A 113 -2.18 -10.01 4.54
C LEU A 113 -2.84 -9.43 5.80
N SER A 114 -4.18 -9.44 5.86
CA SER A 114 -4.95 -8.87 6.98
C SER A 114 -4.74 -9.58 8.33
N ARG A 115 -4.08 -10.73 8.35
CA ARG A 115 -3.67 -11.40 9.61
C ARG A 115 -2.52 -10.68 10.32
N HIS A 116 -1.73 -9.90 9.59
CA HIS A 116 -0.52 -9.26 10.08
C HIS A 116 -0.52 -7.74 9.92
N LEU A 117 -1.26 -7.23 8.95
CA LEU A 117 -1.40 -5.83 8.63
C LEU A 117 -2.86 -5.43 8.65
N ARG A 118 -3.15 -4.17 8.89
CA ARG A 118 -4.51 -3.63 8.89
C ARG A 118 -4.78 -2.85 7.62
N ASP A 119 -5.86 -3.17 6.92
CA ASP A 119 -6.31 -2.34 5.78
C ASP A 119 -6.77 -0.98 6.31
N VAL A 120 -6.27 0.09 5.71
CA VAL A 120 -6.63 1.46 6.07
C VAL A 120 -8.14 1.70 6.03
N ARG A 121 -8.87 1.01 5.16
CA ARG A 121 -10.35 1.07 5.10
C ARG A 121 -11.04 0.61 6.38
N GLU A 122 -10.39 -0.23 7.17
CA GLU A 122 -10.94 -0.75 8.43
C GLU A 122 -10.61 0.16 9.62
N LEU A 123 -9.65 1.05 9.45
CA LEU A 123 -9.18 1.97 10.48
C LEU A 123 -9.87 3.32 10.47
N ILE A 124 -10.43 3.69 9.33
CA ILE A 124 -11.08 4.98 9.12
C ILE A 124 -12.40 4.80 8.38
N GLN A 125 -13.33 5.75 8.61
CA GLN A 125 -14.50 5.86 7.77
C GLN A 125 -14.14 6.59 6.48
N ALA A 126 -14.12 5.85 5.37
CA ALA A 126 -13.85 6.45 4.08
C ALA A 126 -15.00 7.37 3.63
N THR A 127 -14.64 8.53 3.09
CA THR A 127 -15.62 9.48 2.53
C THR A 127 -16.05 9.05 1.13
N GLY A 128 -16.86 8.00 1.03
CA GLY A 128 -17.41 7.51 -0.23
C GLY A 128 -16.88 6.14 -0.68
N PRO A 129 -17.34 5.66 -1.84
CA PRO A 129 -17.02 4.33 -2.33
C PRO A 129 -15.55 4.21 -2.78
N ILE A 130 -14.83 3.29 -2.17
CA ILE A 130 -13.43 2.97 -2.49
C ILE A 130 -13.37 1.94 -3.63
N ARG A 131 -13.80 2.35 -4.81
CA ARG A 131 -13.74 1.55 -6.04
C ARG A 131 -12.81 2.25 -7.02
N THR A 132 -11.77 1.56 -7.44
CA THR A 132 -10.70 2.13 -8.24
C THR A 132 -10.74 1.66 -9.69
N PHE A 133 -11.25 0.44 -9.97
CA PHE A 133 -11.19 -0.21 -11.27
C PHE A 133 -12.58 -0.64 -11.79
N PRO A 134 -12.81 -0.62 -13.09
CA PRO A 134 -12.08 0.19 -14.09
C PRO A 134 -12.53 1.65 -14.05
N THR A 135 -11.68 2.60 -14.48
CA THR A 135 -11.99 4.04 -14.43
C THR A 135 -13.23 4.43 -15.21
N ARG A 136 -13.58 3.69 -16.27
CA ARG A 136 -14.80 3.96 -17.06
C ARG A 136 -16.08 3.68 -16.27
N PHE A 137 -16.06 2.61 -15.46
CA PHE A 137 -17.19 2.20 -14.60
C PHE A 137 -16.64 1.54 -13.32
N PRO A 138 -16.28 2.31 -12.29
CA PRO A 138 -15.56 1.80 -11.12
C PRO A 138 -16.46 0.95 -10.23
N VAL A 139 -16.32 -0.36 -10.33
CA VAL A 139 -17.08 -1.37 -9.58
C VAL A 139 -16.22 -2.21 -8.63
N LEU A 140 -14.91 -2.32 -8.91
CA LEU A 140 -13.98 -3.14 -8.15
C LEU A 140 -13.06 -2.30 -7.28
N ALA A 141 -12.74 -2.83 -6.10
CA ALA A 141 -11.81 -2.27 -5.12
C ALA A 141 -10.66 -3.26 -4.95
N VAL A 142 -9.71 -3.25 -5.87
CA VAL A 142 -8.57 -4.17 -5.95
C VAL A 142 -7.26 -3.55 -5.49
N ASP A 143 -7.22 -2.22 -5.40
CA ASP A 143 -6.12 -1.47 -4.82
C ASP A 143 -6.32 -1.37 -3.30
N HIS A 144 -5.27 -1.65 -2.54
CA HIS A 144 -5.30 -1.63 -1.08
C HIS A 144 -4.11 -0.88 -0.50
N ILE A 145 -4.30 -0.41 0.72
CA ILE A 145 -3.23 0.16 1.55
C ILE A 145 -3.31 -0.54 2.90
N PHE A 146 -2.28 -1.30 3.23
CA PHE A 146 -2.13 -1.98 4.51
C PHE A 146 -1.06 -1.27 5.34
N VAL A 147 -1.26 -1.24 6.65
CA VAL A 147 -0.34 -0.61 7.60
C VAL A 147 -0.09 -1.51 8.81
N ASN A 148 1.08 -1.34 9.44
CA ASN A 148 1.34 -1.90 10.77
C ASN A 148 0.80 -0.98 11.87
N GLY A 149 0.93 -1.39 13.14
CA GLY A 149 0.41 -0.66 14.30
C GLY A 149 1.06 0.71 14.55
N ALA A 150 2.21 0.98 13.94
CA ALA A 150 2.95 2.24 14.10
C ALA A 150 2.45 3.39 13.18
N VAL A 151 1.47 3.11 12.31
CA VAL A 151 0.92 4.09 11.37
C VAL A 151 -0.53 4.40 11.74
N GLN A 152 -0.86 5.68 11.88
CA GLN A 152 -2.23 6.13 12.09
C GLN A 152 -2.79 6.77 10.82
N PRO A 153 -3.72 6.13 10.12
CA PRO A 153 -4.38 6.73 8.96
C PRO A 153 -5.36 7.83 9.41
N LEU A 154 -5.41 8.91 8.62
CA LEU A 154 -6.27 10.08 8.86
C LEU A 154 -7.39 10.18 7.83
N SER A 155 -7.10 9.84 6.58
CA SER A 155 -8.09 9.86 5.49
C SER A 155 -7.78 8.80 4.44
N LEU A 156 -8.83 8.38 3.70
CA LEU A 156 -8.70 7.53 2.52
C LEU A 156 -9.71 8.00 1.48
N THR A 157 -9.24 8.30 0.29
CA THR A 157 -10.06 8.79 -0.81
C THR A 157 -9.64 8.18 -2.14
N VAL A 158 -10.57 8.14 -3.10
CA VAL A 158 -10.28 7.81 -4.49
C VAL A 158 -10.25 9.10 -5.30
N HIS A 159 -9.11 9.42 -5.88
CA HIS A 159 -8.94 10.63 -6.69
C HIS A 159 -9.60 10.45 -8.07
N ARG A 160 -10.71 11.14 -8.28
CA ARG A 160 -11.51 11.04 -9.51
C ARG A 160 -11.47 12.37 -10.27
N SER A 161 -10.49 12.53 -11.15
CA SER A 161 -10.40 13.66 -12.05
C SER A 161 -10.50 13.21 -13.51
N ALA A 162 -10.74 14.14 -14.43
CA ALA A 162 -10.69 13.86 -15.86
C ALA A 162 -9.31 13.33 -16.28
N LEU A 163 -8.25 13.91 -15.74
CA LEU A 163 -6.88 13.45 -15.98
C LEU A 163 -6.64 12.03 -15.45
N ALA A 164 -7.06 11.73 -14.23
CA ALA A 164 -6.92 10.38 -13.67
C ALA A 164 -7.64 9.32 -14.50
N ARG A 165 -8.78 9.68 -15.10
CA ARG A 165 -9.57 8.76 -15.94
C ARG A 165 -8.88 8.39 -17.24
N ILE A 166 -8.06 9.25 -17.80
CA ILE A 166 -7.34 8.99 -19.06
C ILE A 166 -5.91 8.50 -18.84
N ALA A 167 -5.34 8.74 -17.65
CA ALA A 167 -3.97 8.37 -17.33
C ALA A 167 -3.81 6.86 -17.00
N SER A 168 -4.87 6.22 -16.52
CA SER A 168 -4.84 4.80 -16.13
C SER A 168 -6.25 4.21 -16.17
N ASP A 169 -6.35 2.89 -16.23
CA ASP A 169 -7.59 2.13 -16.03
C ASP A 169 -7.94 1.96 -14.54
N HIS A 170 -7.05 2.38 -13.61
CA HIS A 170 -7.32 2.51 -12.19
C HIS A 170 -7.33 3.96 -11.73
N PHE A 171 -8.30 4.34 -10.89
CA PHE A 171 -8.25 5.60 -10.17
C PHE A 171 -7.23 5.52 -9.03
N PRO A 172 -6.44 6.59 -8.80
CA PRO A 172 -5.53 6.66 -7.66
C PRO A 172 -6.26 6.53 -6.33
N LEU A 173 -5.81 5.59 -5.49
CA LEU A 173 -6.21 5.49 -4.10
C LEU A 173 -5.23 6.31 -3.26
N MET A 174 -5.74 7.26 -2.48
CA MET A 174 -4.94 8.21 -1.69
C MET A 174 -5.26 8.07 -0.22
N ALA A 175 -4.22 8.05 0.62
CA ALA A 175 -4.37 8.07 2.06
C ALA A 175 -3.46 9.12 2.71
N GLU A 176 -3.95 9.72 3.79
CA GLU A 176 -3.16 10.57 4.68
C GLU A 176 -2.88 9.82 5.98
N PHE A 177 -1.70 10.04 6.51
CA PHE A 177 -1.25 9.40 7.75
C PHE A 177 -0.67 10.42 8.72
N ALA A 178 -0.90 10.20 10.02
CA ALA A 178 -0.07 10.75 11.06
C ALA A 178 1.01 9.72 11.42
N LEU A 179 2.23 10.20 11.59
CA LEU A 179 3.32 9.42 12.12
C LEU A 179 3.53 9.87 13.56
N SER A 180 3.51 8.94 14.50
CA SER A 180 3.93 9.24 15.87
C SER A 180 5.44 9.49 15.85
N PRO A 181 5.93 10.56 16.49
CA PRO A 181 7.37 10.73 16.64
C PRO A 181 7.93 9.50 17.34
N HIS A 182 8.98 8.91 16.75
CA HIS A 182 9.72 7.83 17.39
C HIS A 182 10.20 8.32 18.74
N ARG A 183 9.74 7.72 19.83
CA ARG A 183 10.45 7.89 21.11
C ARG A 183 11.81 7.22 20.91
N CYS A 184 12.86 8.00 20.76
CA CYS A 184 14.20 7.47 21.00
C CYS A 184 14.21 6.90 22.43
N PRO A 185 14.59 5.66 22.63
CA PRO A 185 14.92 5.21 23.98
C PRO A 185 16.08 6.09 24.47
N GLU A 186 15.89 6.72 25.63
CA GLU A 186 16.96 7.37 26.40
C GLU A 186 18.01 6.37 26.83
#